data_bb0356821fd3cd10bd763de6713a7e7a
#
_entry.id   bb0356821fd3cd10bd763de6713a7e7a
#
_cell.length_a   1.000
_cell.length_b   1.000
_cell.length_c   1.000
_cell.angle_alpha   90.00
_cell.angle_beta   90.00
_cell.angle_gamma   90.00
#
_symmetry.space_group_name_H-M   'P 1'
#
loop_
_entity.id
_entity.type
_entity.pdbx_description
1 polymer ?
#
loop_
_entity_poly.entity_id
_entity_poly.type
_entity_poly.pdbx_seq_one_letter_code
_entity_poly.pdbx_strand_id
1 'polypeptide(L)'
;MEKILVLDFGGQYNQLIARRVRDLQVYAEILPYTVPLEQIKANNYKGIIFTGGPNSVFDPASPHYTPEILELGVPILGICYGCQLICHMAGGEVKTAPSSEYGKITFKHAPSPLFEEVPELSTVWMSHTDYIATPPAGFAITGKTLDCPVAAMDNKDKKIYAVQFHPEVTHSEFGKQMLANFLFRVCGCQGDWVIDNFIEQKIQELRQSIGSQNVILGLSGGVDSSVAAGLLSRAVGKQLTCVFVDHGLMRKNEGDEVEKTFTQLFDMNFIRVNCADRFMKALKGVTDPEEKRKIIGTEFFEVFWDTIREQRDKGFFAQGTIYPDCIESGKGDADVIKTHHNRVNTPGDVQFAGILEPLCDLFKDEVRAVGEKLGIPKALVWRQPFPGPGLGVRIIGEITAEKIAVLQDADWVLRDEMAKNGYEKELAQFFCVLPNVSTVGVMGDHRTYDHLIAIRAVTTDDFMTADWAKIPFDILSQVSNRITNECAHINRVVYDITTKPPATVEWE
;
A
#
# COMPACT_ATOMS: atom_id res chain seq x y z
N MET A 1 -1.85 1.89 23.83
CA MET A 1 -2.20 1.14 22.60
C MET A 1 -1.66 -0.28 22.73
N GLU A 2 -2.55 -1.26 22.61
CA GLU A 2 -2.20 -2.67 22.66
C GLU A 2 -1.54 -3.10 21.35
N LYS A 3 -0.49 -3.93 21.43
CA LYS A 3 0.30 -4.32 20.25
C LYS A 3 0.40 -5.83 20.10
N ILE A 4 0.22 -6.32 18.89
CA ILE A 4 0.56 -7.69 18.48
C ILE A 4 1.80 -7.63 17.59
N LEU A 5 2.77 -8.48 17.88
CA LEU A 5 3.92 -8.68 17.00
C LEU A 5 3.56 -9.72 15.94
N VAL A 6 3.74 -9.36 14.67
CA VAL A 6 3.75 -10.29 13.54
C VAL A 6 5.21 -10.53 13.17
N LEU A 7 5.74 -11.69 13.54
CA LEU A 7 7.12 -12.06 13.26
C LEU A 7 7.21 -12.70 11.88
N ASP A 8 7.89 -12.01 10.96
CA ASP A 8 7.93 -12.36 9.55
C ASP A 8 9.02 -13.36 9.22
N PHE A 9 8.62 -14.54 8.74
CA PHE A 9 9.49 -15.61 8.26
C PHE A 9 9.58 -15.69 6.73
N GLY A 10 9.27 -14.59 6.02
CA GLY A 10 9.37 -14.50 4.56
C GLY A 10 8.12 -15.00 3.81
N GLY A 11 6.99 -15.17 4.49
CA GLY A 11 5.73 -15.57 3.88
C GLY A 11 5.09 -14.45 3.06
N GLN A 12 4.30 -14.83 2.05
CA GLN A 12 3.60 -13.87 1.18
C GLN A 12 2.46 -13.12 1.89
N TYR A 13 1.94 -13.66 3.00
CA TYR A 13 0.75 -13.14 3.68
C TYR A 13 1.05 -12.37 4.99
N ASN A 14 2.31 -12.01 5.26
CA ASN A 14 2.71 -11.28 6.47
C ASN A 14 1.94 -9.95 6.65
N GLN A 15 1.86 -9.14 5.59
CA GLN A 15 1.10 -7.88 5.59
C GLN A 15 -0.41 -8.14 5.74
N LEU A 16 -0.92 -9.21 5.14
CA LEU A 16 -2.34 -9.58 5.24
C LEU A 16 -2.71 -9.98 6.69
N ILE A 17 -1.83 -10.73 7.38
CA ILE A 17 -2.02 -11.06 8.80
C ILE A 17 -2.12 -9.78 9.62
N ALA A 18 -1.18 -8.84 9.46
CA ALA A 18 -1.21 -7.57 10.17
C ALA A 18 -2.48 -6.76 9.88
N ARG A 19 -2.91 -6.71 8.62
CA ARG A 19 -4.18 -6.05 8.23
C ARG A 19 -5.39 -6.69 8.91
N ARG A 20 -5.48 -8.03 8.95
CA ARG A 20 -6.58 -8.73 9.62
C ARG A 20 -6.63 -8.47 11.12
N VAL A 21 -5.46 -8.35 11.76
CA VAL A 21 -5.38 -7.95 13.18
C VAL A 21 -5.90 -6.51 13.37
N ARG A 22 -5.52 -5.58 12.48
CA ARG A 22 -5.97 -4.17 12.52
C ARG A 22 -7.45 -4.01 12.15
N ASP A 23 -7.98 -4.83 11.24
CA ASP A 23 -9.42 -4.92 10.95
C ASP A 23 -10.25 -5.29 12.21
N LEU A 24 -9.60 -5.93 13.19
CA LEU A 24 -10.16 -6.25 14.51
C LEU A 24 -9.81 -5.19 15.58
N GLN A 25 -9.42 -4.00 15.16
CA GLN A 25 -9.11 -2.87 16.05
C GLN A 25 -7.96 -3.13 17.05
N VAL A 26 -7.00 -3.98 16.69
CA VAL A 26 -5.77 -4.19 17.46
C VAL A 26 -4.57 -3.83 16.60
N TYR A 27 -3.63 -3.02 17.13
CA TYR A 27 -2.44 -2.65 16.37
C TYR A 27 -1.51 -3.85 16.16
N ALA A 28 -1.09 -4.06 14.92
CA ALA A 28 -0.11 -5.07 14.55
C ALA A 28 1.16 -4.42 14.00
N GLU A 29 2.30 -4.83 14.54
CA GLU A 29 3.63 -4.45 14.07
C GLU A 29 4.31 -5.65 13.43
N ILE A 30 4.86 -5.48 12.22
CA ILE A 30 5.62 -6.53 11.53
C ILE A 30 7.10 -6.28 11.78
N LEU A 31 7.80 -7.30 12.30
CA LEU A 31 9.25 -7.30 12.42
C LEU A 31 9.83 -8.55 11.76
N PRO A 32 11.04 -8.48 11.16
CA PRO A 32 11.68 -9.63 10.57
C PRO A 32 12.11 -10.64 11.65
N TYR A 33 12.20 -11.91 11.29
CA TYR A 33 12.65 -12.99 12.18
C TYR A 33 14.07 -12.77 12.75
N THR A 34 14.83 -11.84 12.19
CA THR A 34 16.17 -11.48 12.68
C THR A 34 16.15 -10.51 13.86
N VAL A 35 14.96 -10.01 14.28
CA VAL A 35 14.84 -9.07 15.41
C VAL A 35 15.35 -9.72 16.70
N PRO A 36 16.18 -9.02 17.50
CA PRO A 36 16.68 -9.57 18.76
C PRO A 36 15.55 -9.83 19.77
N LEU A 37 15.65 -10.95 20.50
CA LEU A 37 14.66 -11.33 21.52
C LEU A 37 14.50 -10.25 22.60
N GLU A 38 15.58 -9.56 22.97
CA GLU A 38 15.55 -8.48 23.96
C GLU A 38 14.72 -7.27 23.48
N GLN A 39 14.71 -7.00 22.19
CA GLN A 39 13.85 -5.97 21.63
C GLN A 39 12.37 -6.38 21.72
N ILE A 40 12.04 -7.64 21.50
CA ILE A 40 10.68 -8.16 21.66
C ILE A 40 10.24 -8.02 23.12
N LYS A 41 11.10 -8.41 24.08
CA LYS A 41 10.83 -8.28 25.52
C LYS A 41 10.57 -6.84 25.95
N ALA A 42 11.30 -5.88 25.39
CA ALA A 42 11.17 -4.47 25.74
C ALA A 42 9.87 -3.82 25.27
N ASN A 43 9.17 -4.38 24.28
CA ASN A 43 8.02 -3.75 23.62
C ASN A 43 6.65 -4.14 24.22
N ASN A 44 6.57 -4.99 25.24
CA ASN A 44 5.33 -5.37 25.94
C ASN A 44 4.19 -5.82 25.02
N TYR A 45 4.47 -6.67 24.03
CA TYR A 45 3.45 -7.20 23.13
C TYR A 45 2.41 -8.04 23.90
N LYS A 46 1.13 -7.89 23.53
CA LYS A 46 0.02 -8.70 24.06
C LYS A 46 -0.04 -10.11 23.49
N GLY A 47 0.53 -10.30 22.31
CA GLY A 47 0.63 -11.58 21.62
C GLY A 47 1.62 -11.51 20.47
N ILE A 48 2.04 -12.67 20.01
CA ILE A 48 2.98 -12.83 18.89
C ILE A 48 2.35 -13.77 17.86
N ILE A 49 2.41 -13.40 16.58
CA ILE A 49 1.99 -14.26 15.47
C ILE A 49 3.21 -14.60 14.64
N PHE A 50 3.52 -15.89 14.48
CA PHE A 50 4.53 -16.39 13.57
C PHE A 50 3.89 -16.59 12.20
N THR A 51 4.43 -15.97 11.17
CA THR A 51 3.87 -16.04 9.81
C THR A 51 4.17 -17.37 9.13
N GLY A 52 3.56 -17.57 7.96
CA GLY A 52 4.03 -18.55 6.99
C GLY A 52 5.42 -18.22 6.47
N GLY A 53 6.01 -19.16 5.73
CA GLY A 53 7.30 -18.99 5.06
C GLY A 53 7.44 -19.94 3.88
N PRO A 54 8.35 -19.67 2.91
CA PRO A 54 8.48 -20.46 1.69
C PRO A 54 9.30 -21.74 1.88
N ASN A 55 9.99 -21.90 3.01
CA ASN A 55 11.01 -22.92 3.23
C ASN A 55 10.52 -24.04 4.15
N SER A 56 11.29 -25.13 4.22
CA SER A 56 11.11 -26.20 5.20
C SER A 56 11.90 -25.92 6.48
N VAL A 57 11.35 -26.28 7.64
CA VAL A 57 12.04 -26.16 8.94
C VAL A 57 13.30 -27.03 9.07
N PHE A 58 13.52 -27.95 8.12
CA PHE A 58 14.72 -28.82 8.08
C PHE A 58 15.88 -28.19 7.33
N ASP A 59 15.62 -27.18 6.49
CA ASP A 59 16.67 -26.52 5.75
C ASP A 59 17.42 -25.56 6.69
N PRO A 60 18.74 -25.76 6.90
CA PRO A 60 19.53 -24.84 7.74
C PRO A 60 19.55 -23.40 7.25
N ALA A 61 19.25 -23.15 5.98
CA ALA A 61 19.12 -21.81 5.40
C ALA A 61 17.74 -21.17 5.64
N SER A 62 16.79 -21.92 6.19
CA SER A 62 15.45 -21.40 6.49
C SER A 62 15.45 -20.38 7.63
N PRO A 63 14.52 -19.46 7.65
CA PRO A 63 14.33 -18.55 8.76
C PRO A 63 14.02 -19.29 10.06
N HIS A 64 14.93 -19.27 11.02
CA HIS A 64 14.75 -19.83 12.35
C HIS A 64 14.69 -18.72 13.40
N TYR A 65 14.14 -19.05 14.56
CA TYR A 65 14.16 -18.18 15.71
C TYR A 65 14.62 -18.96 16.96
N THR A 66 14.94 -18.23 18.02
CA THR A 66 15.40 -18.84 19.28
C THR A 66 14.23 -19.48 20.07
N PRO A 67 14.37 -20.73 20.57
CA PRO A 67 13.31 -21.40 21.33
C PRO A 67 12.88 -20.66 22.61
N GLU A 68 13.72 -19.81 23.17
CA GLU A 68 13.44 -19.00 24.37
C GLU A 68 12.23 -18.07 24.17
N ILE A 69 11.83 -17.77 22.94
CA ILE A 69 10.63 -17.00 22.65
C ILE A 69 9.34 -17.70 23.14
N LEU A 70 9.34 -19.03 23.16
CA LEU A 70 8.22 -19.85 23.65
C LEU A 70 8.06 -19.78 25.16
N GLU A 71 9.08 -19.28 25.88
CA GLU A 71 9.10 -19.17 27.34
C GLU A 71 8.81 -17.74 27.83
N LEU A 72 8.49 -16.81 26.94
CA LEU A 72 8.22 -15.39 27.31
C LEU A 72 6.93 -15.22 28.13
N GLY A 73 6.05 -16.22 28.15
CA GLY A 73 4.72 -16.11 28.76
C GLY A 73 3.75 -15.22 27.98
N VAL A 74 4.13 -14.75 26.79
CA VAL A 74 3.29 -14.02 25.86
C VAL A 74 2.56 -15.01 24.96
N PRO A 75 1.23 -14.89 24.75
CA PRO A 75 0.49 -15.74 23.84
C PRO A 75 1.11 -15.79 22.43
N ILE A 76 1.21 -16.98 21.83
CA ILE A 76 1.78 -17.17 20.50
C ILE A 76 0.80 -17.90 19.59
N LEU A 77 0.63 -17.44 18.36
CA LEU A 77 -0.07 -18.13 17.28
C LEU A 77 0.89 -18.41 16.12
N GLY A 78 1.11 -19.68 15.78
CA GLY A 78 1.86 -20.08 14.58
C GLY A 78 0.95 -20.38 13.42
N ILE A 79 1.24 -19.83 12.24
CA ILE A 79 0.49 -20.00 11.00
C ILE A 79 1.39 -20.69 9.96
N CYS A 80 0.96 -21.83 9.40
CA CYS A 80 1.65 -22.57 8.33
C CYS A 80 3.11 -22.90 8.72
N TYR A 81 4.10 -22.27 8.11
CA TYR A 81 5.51 -22.43 8.51
C TYR A 81 5.73 -22.12 10.00
N GLY A 82 5.10 -21.07 10.52
CA GLY A 82 5.18 -20.72 11.94
C GLY A 82 4.63 -21.83 12.86
N CYS A 83 3.61 -22.56 12.42
CA CYS A 83 3.11 -23.75 13.13
C CYS A 83 4.17 -24.86 13.18
N GLN A 84 4.82 -25.15 12.05
CA GLN A 84 5.87 -26.16 11.94
C GLN A 84 7.12 -25.75 12.75
N LEU A 85 7.48 -24.48 12.71
CA LEU A 85 8.62 -23.93 13.46
C LEU A 85 8.41 -24.04 14.98
N ILE A 86 7.21 -23.73 15.48
CA ILE A 86 6.84 -23.95 16.90
C ILE A 86 6.97 -25.43 17.26
N CYS A 87 6.45 -26.32 16.43
CA CYS A 87 6.59 -27.76 16.64
C CYS A 87 8.05 -28.18 16.73
N HIS A 88 8.88 -27.75 15.78
CA HIS A 88 10.29 -28.05 15.72
C HIS A 88 11.05 -27.53 16.97
N MET A 89 10.86 -26.25 17.32
CA MET A 89 11.48 -25.63 18.49
C MET A 89 11.09 -26.29 19.82
N ALA A 90 9.86 -26.77 19.91
CA ALA A 90 9.33 -27.45 21.11
C ALA A 90 9.67 -28.96 21.17
N GLY A 91 10.43 -29.50 20.21
CA GLY A 91 10.87 -30.88 20.17
C GLY A 91 9.88 -31.89 19.59
N GLY A 92 8.92 -31.43 18.81
CA GLY A 92 8.05 -32.28 17.99
C GLY A 92 8.68 -32.68 16.67
N GLU A 93 7.98 -33.49 15.88
CA GLU A 93 8.48 -34.01 14.61
C GLU A 93 7.67 -33.46 13.42
N VAL A 94 8.36 -32.82 12.48
CA VAL A 94 7.82 -32.36 11.19
C VAL A 94 8.35 -33.30 10.11
N LYS A 95 7.58 -33.58 9.07
CA LYS A 95 7.95 -34.44 7.94
C LYS A 95 7.40 -33.88 6.64
N THR A 96 8.03 -34.22 5.53
CA THR A 96 7.46 -33.99 4.21
C THR A 96 6.31 -34.95 3.97
N ALA A 97 5.16 -34.43 3.58
CA ALA A 97 3.97 -35.22 3.34
C ALA A 97 4.08 -36.06 2.06
N PRO A 98 3.47 -37.26 2.04
CA PRO A 98 3.35 -38.04 0.80
C PRO A 98 2.48 -37.35 -0.26
N SER A 99 1.52 -36.54 0.20
CA SER A 99 0.62 -35.73 -0.63
C SER A 99 0.54 -34.33 -0.02
N SER A 100 0.81 -33.31 -0.83
CA SER A 100 0.68 -31.91 -0.41
C SER A 100 -0.78 -31.47 -0.39
N GLU A 101 -1.13 -30.54 0.50
CA GLU A 101 -2.47 -29.95 0.54
C GLU A 101 -2.41 -28.51 0.04
N TYR A 102 -3.13 -28.22 -1.05
CA TYR A 102 -3.28 -26.88 -1.62
C TYR A 102 -4.74 -26.55 -1.90
N GLY A 103 -5.17 -25.35 -1.50
CA GLY A 103 -6.50 -24.85 -1.78
C GLY A 103 -7.48 -25.06 -0.64
N LYS A 104 -8.77 -25.16 -0.99
CA LYS A 104 -9.89 -25.29 -0.04
C LYS A 104 -10.00 -26.73 0.46
N ILE A 105 -9.80 -26.93 1.76
CA ILE A 105 -9.83 -28.23 2.40
C ILE A 105 -10.82 -28.21 3.56
N THR A 106 -11.54 -29.34 3.77
CA THR A 106 -12.42 -29.51 4.93
C THR A 106 -11.58 -29.74 6.18
N PHE A 107 -11.77 -28.90 7.18
CA PHE A 107 -11.11 -28.92 8.47
C PHE A 107 -12.09 -29.35 9.56
N LYS A 108 -11.69 -30.29 10.40
CA LYS A 108 -12.43 -30.72 11.59
C LYS A 108 -11.63 -30.37 12.84
N HIS A 109 -12.26 -29.64 13.78
CA HIS A 109 -11.59 -29.25 15.02
C HIS A 109 -12.25 -29.90 16.26
N ALA A 110 -11.47 -29.96 17.34
CA ALA A 110 -11.90 -30.22 18.70
C ALA A 110 -11.99 -28.90 19.50
N PRO A 111 -12.59 -28.89 20.69
CA PRO A 111 -12.71 -27.70 21.52
C PRO A 111 -11.35 -27.06 21.87
N SER A 112 -11.17 -25.81 21.46
CA SER A 112 -10.02 -24.96 21.79
C SER A 112 -10.51 -23.51 21.90
N PRO A 113 -9.87 -22.66 22.74
CA PRO A 113 -10.16 -21.24 22.76
C PRO A 113 -10.09 -20.57 21.38
N LEU A 114 -9.21 -21.07 20.50
CA LEU A 114 -9.06 -20.56 19.14
C LEU A 114 -10.29 -20.81 18.25
N PHE A 115 -11.03 -21.90 18.50
CA PHE A 115 -12.16 -22.34 17.67
C PHE A 115 -13.52 -22.08 18.31
N GLU A 116 -13.60 -21.25 19.32
CA GLU A 116 -14.87 -20.90 19.93
C GLU A 116 -15.77 -20.14 18.94
N GLU A 117 -17.04 -20.54 18.85
CA GLU A 117 -18.01 -20.04 17.86
C GLU A 117 -17.66 -20.38 16.40
N VAL A 118 -16.72 -21.28 16.17
CA VAL A 118 -16.43 -21.85 14.84
C VAL A 118 -17.14 -23.20 14.73
N PRO A 119 -17.84 -23.51 13.63
CA PRO A 119 -18.43 -24.82 13.40
C PRO A 119 -17.39 -25.94 13.43
N GLU A 120 -17.71 -27.09 14.01
CA GLU A 120 -16.79 -28.25 14.12
C GLU A 120 -16.18 -28.66 12.77
N LEU A 121 -16.97 -28.49 11.69
CA LEU A 121 -16.52 -28.65 10.30
C LEU A 121 -16.58 -27.32 9.58
N SER A 122 -15.48 -26.91 8.99
CA SER A 122 -15.38 -25.67 8.21
C SER A 122 -14.39 -25.82 7.05
N THR A 123 -14.41 -24.87 6.12
CA THR A 123 -13.45 -24.81 5.02
C THR A 123 -12.29 -23.93 5.41
N VAL A 124 -11.06 -24.42 5.20
CA VAL A 124 -9.81 -23.66 5.39
C VAL A 124 -8.95 -23.69 4.13
N TRP A 125 -8.05 -22.71 4.02
CA TRP A 125 -7.09 -22.64 2.92
C TRP A 125 -5.77 -23.26 3.35
N MET A 126 -5.39 -24.37 2.72
CA MET A 126 -4.11 -25.04 2.89
C MET A 126 -3.13 -24.64 1.80
N SER A 127 -1.86 -24.57 2.15
CA SER A 127 -0.74 -24.31 1.21
C SER A 127 0.55 -24.84 1.83
N HIS A 128 0.72 -26.17 1.85
CA HIS A 128 1.89 -26.80 2.46
C HIS A 128 2.26 -28.16 1.85
N THR A 129 3.55 -28.47 1.96
CA THR A 129 4.14 -29.77 1.63
C THR A 129 4.58 -30.53 2.89
N ASP A 130 5.12 -29.80 3.88
CA ASP A 130 5.52 -30.39 5.16
C ASP A 130 4.36 -30.35 6.17
N TYR A 131 4.30 -31.33 7.07
CA TYR A 131 3.26 -31.47 8.09
C TYR A 131 3.85 -31.92 9.43
N ILE A 132 3.13 -31.68 10.50
CA ILE A 132 3.48 -32.15 11.83
C ILE A 132 3.09 -33.62 11.96
N ALA A 133 4.08 -34.50 12.06
CA ALA A 133 3.89 -35.94 12.24
C ALA A 133 3.64 -36.32 13.72
N THR A 134 4.36 -35.63 14.63
CA THR A 134 4.24 -35.84 16.08
C THR A 134 4.24 -34.50 16.78
N PRO A 135 3.16 -34.10 17.47
CA PRO A 135 3.15 -32.86 18.23
C PRO A 135 4.14 -32.92 19.41
N PRO A 136 4.66 -31.78 19.87
CA PRO A 136 5.57 -31.74 21.01
C PRO A 136 4.87 -32.16 22.31
N ALA A 137 5.65 -32.56 23.31
CA ALA A 137 5.14 -32.85 24.63
C ALA A 137 4.37 -31.64 25.23
N GLY A 138 3.20 -31.90 25.80
CA GLY A 138 2.33 -30.86 26.36
C GLY A 138 1.43 -30.13 25.34
N PHE A 139 1.50 -30.47 24.06
CA PHE A 139 0.55 -29.98 23.05
C PHE A 139 -0.56 -30.99 22.80
N ALA A 140 -1.80 -30.49 22.70
CA ALA A 140 -2.96 -31.27 22.30
C ALA A 140 -3.25 -31.03 20.81
N ILE A 141 -3.63 -32.08 20.08
CA ILE A 141 -4.15 -31.96 18.72
C ILE A 141 -5.55 -31.38 18.78
N THR A 142 -5.77 -30.21 18.24
CA THR A 142 -7.05 -29.50 18.25
C THR A 142 -7.70 -29.40 16.88
N GLY A 143 -7.07 -29.91 15.83
CA GLY A 143 -7.68 -29.95 14.51
C GLY A 143 -6.94 -30.83 13.52
N LYS A 144 -7.70 -31.32 12.51
CA LYS A 144 -7.18 -32.22 11.46
C LYS A 144 -7.93 -32.03 10.14
N THR A 145 -7.29 -32.44 9.05
CA THR A 145 -7.92 -32.69 7.75
C THR A 145 -7.88 -34.19 7.42
N LEU A 146 -8.20 -34.55 6.19
CA LEU A 146 -8.08 -35.93 5.73
C LEU A 146 -6.61 -36.37 5.68
N ASP A 147 -5.72 -35.51 5.17
CA ASP A 147 -4.32 -35.83 4.89
C ASP A 147 -3.33 -35.18 5.88
N CYS A 148 -3.78 -34.19 6.68
CA CYS A 148 -2.99 -33.55 7.72
C CYS A 148 -3.53 -33.93 9.13
N PRO A 149 -2.89 -34.88 9.82
CA PRO A 149 -3.37 -35.38 11.12
C PRO A 149 -3.24 -34.34 12.24
N VAL A 150 -2.34 -33.36 12.11
CA VAL A 150 -2.14 -32.24 13.03
C VAL A 150 -2.26 -30.93 12.25
N ALA A 151 -3.48 -30.58 11.84
CA ALA A 151 -3.76 -29.32 11.19
C ALA A 151 -3.92 -28.15 12.18
N ALA A 152 -4.13 -28.47 13.46
CA ALA A 152 -4.06 -27.51 14.57
C ALA A 152 -3.64 -28.19 15.86
N MET A 153 -2.89 -27.47 16.67
CA MET A 153 -2.48 -27.91 18.01
C MET A 153 -2.42 -26.73 18.98
N ASP A 154 -2.58 -26.99 20.27
CA ASP A 154 -2.39 -25.98 21.31
C ASP A 154 -1.67 -26.52 22.55
N ASN A 155 -1.00 -25.61 23.25
CA ASN A 155 -0.55 -25.75 24.63
C ASN A 155 -1.20 -24.64 25.45
N LYS A 156 -2.30 -24.94 26.13
CA LYS A 156 -3.11 -23.96 26.87
C LYS A 156 -2.36 -23.33 28.04
N ASP A 157 -1.49 -24.10 28.70
CA ASP A 157 -0.72 -23.64 29.86
C ASP A 157 0.30 -22.57 29.45
N LYS A 158 0.96 -22.75 28.30
CA LYS A 158 1.90 -21.79 27.71
C LYS A 158 1.21 -20.74 26.81
N LYS A 159 -0.10 -20.86 26.56
CA LYS A 159 -0.88 -20.04 25.62
C LYS A 159 -0.30 -20.04 24.20
N ILE A 160 0.19 -21.20 23.74
CA ILE A 160 0.74 -21.36 22.39
C ILE A 160 -0.28 -22.12 21.55
N TYR A 161 -0.65 -21.54 20.41
CA TYR A 161 -1.60 -22.06 19.45
C TYR A 161 -0.92 -22.15 18.09
N ALA A 162 -1.26 -23.14 17.30
CA ALA A 162 -0.65 -23.32 15.99
C ALA A 162 -1.65 -23.92 15.00
N VAL A 163 -1.71 -23.41 13.81
CA VAL A 163 -2.56 -23.86 12.70
C VAL A 163 -1.74 -24.02 11.43
N GLN A 164 -1.94 -25.11 10.70
CA GLN A 164 -1.25 -25.39 9.44
C GLN A 164 -1.83 -24.59 8.27
N PHE A 165 -3.09 -24.21 8.34
CA PHE A 165 -3.81 -23.44 7.34
C PHE A 165 -3.63 -21.93 7.54
N HIS A 166 -4.11 -21.14 6.57
CA HIS A 166 -4.04 -19.68 6.56
C HIS A 166 -5.39 -19.07 6.97
N PRO A 167 -5.58 -18.66 8.25
CA PRO A 167 -6.81 -18.02 8.70
C PRO A 167 -6.97 -16.59 8.17
N GLU A 168 -5.88 -15.95 7.73
CA GLU A 168 -5.86 -14.56 7.25
C GLU A 168 -6.49 -14.39 5.87
N VAL A 169 -6.53 -15.45 5.05
CA VAL A 169 -7.07 -15.37 3.68
C VAL A 169 -8.60 -15.52 3.66
N THR A 170 -9.26 -14.90 2.69
CA THR A 170 -10.73 -14.91 2.54
C THR A 170 -11.31 -16.30 2.27
N HIS A 171 -10.49 -17.24 1.81
CA HIS A 171 -10.90 -18.62 1.54
C HIS A 171 -10.99 -19.51 2.78
N SER A 172 -10.45 -19.07 3.92
CA SER A 172 -10.71 -19.68 5.23
C SER A 172 -11.98 -19.09 5.82
N GLU A 173 -13.07 -19.87 5.78
CA GLU A 173 -14.45 -19.42 6.01
C GLU A 173 -14.63 -18.69 7.35
N PHE A 174 -14.03 -19.21 8.43
CA PHE A 174 -14.08 -18.63 9.78
C PHE A 174 -12.74 -18.09 10.26
N GLY A 175 -11.82 -17.80 9.34
CA GLY A 175 -10.46 -17.34 9.68
C GLY A 175 -10.46 -16.04 10.50
N LYS A 176 -11.34 -15.08 10.17
CA LYS A 176 -11.49 -13.85 10.94
C LYS A 176 -11.94 -14.11 12.39
N GLN A 177 -12.87 -15.09 12.61
CA GLN A 177 -13.31 -15.47 13.96
C GLN A 177 -12.17 -16.12 14.75
N MET A 178 -11.36 -16.97 14.12
CA MET A 178 -10.20 -17.60 14.76
C MET A 178 -9.17 -16.54 15.19
N LEU A 179 -8.87 -15.57 14.33
CA LEU A 179 -7.99 -14.45 14.69
C LEU A 179 -8.58 -13.58 15.81
N ALA A 180 -9.89 -13.31 15.79
CA ALA A 180 -10.58 -12.59 16.85
C ALA A 180 -10.49 -13.35 18.20
N ASN A 181 -10.67 -14.67 18.19
CA ASN A 181 -10.53 -15.50 19.37
C ASN A 181 -9.11 -15.45 19.95
N PHE A 182 -8.08 -15.52 19.09
CA PHE A 182 -6.70 -15.32 19.53
C PHE A 182 -6.50 -13.97 20.19
N LEU A 183 -6.93 -12.88 19.54
CA LEU A 183 -6.72 -11.52 20.03
C LEU A 183 -7.47 -11.22 21.32
N PHE A 184 -8.77 -11.53 21.35
CA PHE A 184 -9.64 -11.09 22.45
C PHE A 184 -9.70 -12.09 23.60
N ARG A 185 -9.77 -13.41 23.30
CA ARG A 185 -9.91 -14.44 24.33
C ARG A 185 -8.57 -14.92 24.87
N VAL A 186 -7.56 -15.06 24.01
CA VAL A 186 -6.24 -15.59 24.40
C VAL A 186 -5.29 -14.45 24.84
N CYS A 187 -5.15 -13.40 24.01
CA CYS A 187 -4.28 -12.26 24.32
C CYS A 187 -4.91 -11.25 25.27
N GLY A 188 -6.26 -11.24 25.39
CA GLY A 188 -7.00 -10.30 26.25
C GLY A 188 -6.99 -8.87 25.74
N CYS A 189 -6.85 -8.67 24.44
CA CYS A 189 -6.94 -7.35 23.83
C CYS A 189 -8.36 -6.77 23.96
N GLN A 190 -8.48 -5.44 23.97
CA GLN A 190 -9.75 -4.73 24.07
C GLN A 190 -10.16 -4.04 22.77
N GLY A 191 -9.24 -3.94 21.79
CA GLY A 191 -9.52 -3.28 20.52
C GLY A 191 -9.41 -1.76 20.61
N ASP A 192 -8.23 -1.25 20.97
CA ASP A 192 -7.97 0.18 21.15
C ASP A 192 -7.37 0.87 19.90
N TRP A 193 -7.13 0.14 18.81
CA TRP A 193 -6.68 0.67 17.54
C TRP A 193 -7.84 1.35 16.79
N VAL A 194 -8.06 2.64 17.11
CA VAL A 194 -9.11 3.47 16.52
C VAL A 194 -8.46 4.68 15.88
N ILE A 195 -8.89 5.02 14.67
CA ILE A 195 -8.30 6.10 13.87
C ILE A 195 -8.30 7.45 14.60
N ASP A 196 -9.35 7.78 15.35
CA ASP A 196 -9.42 9.04 16.11
C ASP A 196 -8.33 9.09 17.19
N ASN A 197 -8.12 8.00 17.91
CA ASN A 197 -7.06 7.88 18.92
C ASN A 197 -5.66 8.00 18.28
N PHE A 198 -5.46 7.36 17.13
CA PHE A 198 -4.22 7.47 16.37
C PHE A 198 -3.92 8.92 15.99
N ILE A 199 -4.91 9.65 15.45
CA ILE A 199 -4.74 11.05 15.03
C ILE A 199 -4.31 11.92 16.24
N GLU A 200 -4.99 11.80 17.36
CA GLU A 200 -4.67 12.58 18.55
C GLU A 200 -3.27 12.29 19.09
N GLN A 201 -2.92 11.00 19.21
CA GLN A 201 -1.59 10.58 19.67
C GLN A 201 -0.49 11.04 18.70
N LYS A 202 -0.68 10.85 17.39
CA LYS A 202 0.31 11.23 16.38
C LYS A 202 0.53 12.74 16.34
N ILE A 203 -0.53 13.54 16.47
CA ILE A 203 -0.40 15.00 16.56
C ILE A 203 0.41 15.40 17.79
N GLN A 204 0.20 14.76 18.95
CA GLN A 204 0.97 15.05 20.17
C GLN A 204 2.45 14.64 20.01
N GLU A 205 2.72 13.45 19.47
CA GLU A 205 4.08 12.98 19.19
C GLU A 205 4.83 13.93 18.25
N LEU A 206 4.18 14.32 17.14
CA LEU A 206 4.76 15.26 16.18
C LEU A 206 5.04 16.62 16.83
N ARG A 207 4.12 17.14 17.63
CA ARG A 207 4.28 18.42 18.34
C ARG A 207 5.46 18.38 19.31
N GLN A 208 5.61 17.29 20.06
CA GLN A 208 6.73 17.10 20.99
C GLN A 208 8.07 16.96 20.27
N SER A 209 8.12 16.18 19.21
CA SER A 209 9.35 15.93 18.43
C SER A 209 9.84 17.16 17.68
N ILE A 210 8.91 17.94 17.10
CA ILE A 210 9.22 19.12 16.30
C ILE A 210 9.56 20.32 17.21
N GLY A 211 8.83 20.51 18.31
CA GLY A 211 9.01 21.66 19.19
C GLY A 211 8.80 22.98 18.45
N SER A 212 9.81 23.87 18.50
CA SER A 212 9.77 25.18 17.83
C SER A 212 10.42 25.18 16.44
N GLN A 213 10.80 24.00 15.91
CA GLN A 213 11.49 23.92 14.62
C GLN A 213 10.50 23.96 13.44
N ASN A 214 10.98 24.35 12.27
CA ASN A 214 10.20 24.32 11.04
C ASN A 214 10.14 22.92 10.45
N VAL A 215 9.14 22.66 9.62
CA VAL A 215 8.96 21.41 8.88
C VAL A 215 8.75 21.74 7.40
N ILE A 216 9.43 21.02 6.54
CA ILE A 216 9.24 21.11 5.08
C ILE A 216 8.68 19.79 4.58
N LEU A 217 7.62 19.84 3.80
CA LEU A 217 6.96 18.69 3.18
C LEU A 217 6.86 18.90 1.67
N GLY A 218 7.33 17.92 0.89
CA GLY A 218 7.02 17.83 -0.54
C GLY A 218 5.58 17.36 -0.74
N LEU A 219 4.74 18.19 -1.33
CA LEU A 219 3.35 17.88 -1.63
C LEU A 219 3.23 17.44 -3.10
N SER A 220 2.98 16.14 -3.32
CA SER A 220 2.83 15.58 -4.67
C SER A 220 1.39 15.68 -5.22
N GLY A 221 0.44 16.15 -4.41
CA GLY A 221 -0.99 16.07 -4.72
C GLY A 221 -1.58 14.66 -4.53
N GLY A 222 -0.79 13.65 -4.18
CA GLY A 222 -1.26 12.32 -3.81
C GLY A 222 -1.87 12.27 -2.41
N VAL A 223 -2.65 11.22 -2.11
CA VAL A 223 -3.35 11.09 -0.82
C VAL A 223 -2.38 11.08 0.36
N ASP A 224 -1.24 10.41 0.26
CA ASP A 224 -0.30 10.22 1.38
C ASP A 224 0.33 11.56 1.79
N SER A 225 0.90 12.29 0.83
CA SER A 225 1.44 13.63 1.11
C SER A 225 0.37 14.60 1.62
N SER A 226 -0.88 14.43 1.16
CA SER A 226 -2.03 15.23 1.60
C SER A 226 -2.40 14.96 3.06
N VAL A 227 -2.43 13.71 3.46
CA VAL A 227 -2.75 13.30 4.83
C VAL A 227 -1.60 13.66 5.78
N ALA A 228 -0.35 13.48 5.35
CA ALA A 228 0.82 13.95 6.10
C ALA A 228 0.77 15.45 6.35
N ALA A 229 0.44 16.26 5.31
CA ALA A 229 0.24 17.71 5.45
C ALA A 229 -0.86 18.04 6.47
N GLY A 230 -1.98 17.33 6.44
CA GLY A 230 -3.09 17.52 7.36
C GLY A 230 -2.71 17.25 8.83
N LEU A 231 -1.99 16.15 9.10
CA LEU A 231 -1.50 15.82 10.45
C LEU A 231 -0.49 16.85 10.94
N LEU A 232 0.50 17.21 10.11
CA LEU A 232 1.53 18.18 10.45
C LEU A 232 0.95 19.59 10.67
N SER A 233 0.01 20.02 9.82
CA SER A 233 -0.67 21.30 9.98
C SER A 233 -1.40 21.40 11.33
N ARG A 234 -2.10 20.34 11.75
CA ARG A 234 -2.74 20.29 13.08
C ARG A 234 -1.75 20.23 14.24
N ALA A 235 -0.57 19.65 14.01
CA ALA A 235 0.47 19.57 15.02
C ALA A 235 1.18 20.91 15.23
N VAL A 236 1.63 21.57 14.16
CA VAL A 236 2.57 22.71 14.24
C VAL A 236 2.15 23.97 13.45
N GLY A 237 1.01 23.95 12.76
CA GLY A 237 0.48 25.13 12.05
C GLY A 237 1.48 25.74 11.08
N LYS A 238 1.71 27.05 11.18
CA LYS A 238 2.60 27.82 10.30
C LYS A 238 4.09 27.44 10.35
N GLN A 239 4.52 26.55 11.25
CA GLN A 239 5.86 25.98 11.18
C GLN A 239 5.99 25.01 10.00
N LEU A 240 4.86 24.51 9.45
CA LEU A 240 4.83 23.66 8.25
C LEU A 240 4.87 24.51 6.98
N THR A 241 5.81 24.19 6.09
CA THR A 241 5.86 24.67 4.72
C THR A 241 5.70 23.48 3.76
N CYS A 242 4.63 23.50 2.97
CA CYS A 242 4.39 22.54 1.90
C CYS A 242 4.85 23.11 0.56
N VAL A 243 5.70 22.39 -0.14
CA VAL A 243 6.20 22.74 -1.48
C VAL A 243 5.54 21.85 -2.51
N PHE A 244 4.77 22.45 -3.41
CA PHE A 244 4.12 21.79 -4.52
C PHE A 244 4.80 22.16 -5.84
N VAL A 245 5.42 21.17 -6.49
CA VAL A 245 6.09 21.37 -7.79
C VAL A 245 5.10 21.12 -8.91
N ASP A 246 4.69 22.18 -9.61
CA ASP A 246 3.83 22.09 -10.78
C ASP A 246 4.70 22.02 -12.05
N HIS A 247 4.93 20.81 -12.49
CA HIS A 247 5.78 20.50 -13.64
C HIS A 247 5.04 20.55 -15.00
N GLY A 248 3.76 20.94 -15.00
CA GLY A 248 2.96 21.04 -16.23
C GLY A 248 2.46 19.72 -16.81
N LEU A 249 2.85 18.56 -16.25
CA LEU A 249 2.38 17.22 -16.65
C LEU A 249 1.26 16.70 -15.74
N MET A 250 0.58 17.62 -15.06
CA MET A 250 -0.54 17.33 -14.17
C MET A 250 -1.85 17.18 -14.97
N ARG A 251 -2.89 16.62 -14.34
CA ARG A 251 -4.24 16.63 -14.91
C ARG A 251 -4.75 18.07 -15.07
N LYS A 252 -5.77 18.23 -15.91
CA LYS A 252 -6.40 19.54 -16.12
C LYS A 252 -6.83 20.17 -14.78
N ASN A 253 -6.43 21.43 -14.53
CA ASN A 253 -6.74 22.23 -13.34
C ASN A 253 -6.23 21.68 -12.01
N GLU A 254 -5.46 20.59 -12.01
CA GLU A 254 -5.06 19.89 -10.78
C GLU A 254 -4.23 20.76 -9.84
N GLY A 255 -3.28 21.55 -10.37
CA GLY A 255 -2.47 22.46 -9.56
C GLY A 255 -3.30 23.49 -8.83
N ASP A 256 -4.29 24.10 -9.50
CA ASP A 256 -5.19 25.10 -8.92
C ASP A 256 -6.10 24.49 -7.85
N GLU A 257 -6.60 23.28 -8.08
CA GLU A 257 -7.43 22.55 -7.12
C GLU A 257 -6.64 22.19 -5.85
N VAL A 258 -5.41 21.73 -6.01
CA VAL A 258 -4.51 21.42 -4.88
C VAL A 258 -4.24 22.69 -4.07
N GLU A 259 -3.77 23.78 -4.71
CA GLU A 259 -3.47 25.04 -4.04
C GLU A 259 -4.69 25.58 -3.28
N LYS A 260 -5.84 25.65 -3.95
CA LYS A 260 -7.09 26.13 -3.36
C LYS A 260 -7.50 25.27 -2.14
N THR A 261 -7.44 23.95 -2.29
CA THR A 261 -7.86 23.04 -1.22
C THR A 261 -6.98 23.18 0.00
N PHE A 262 -5.67 23.17 -0.18
CA PHE A 262 -4.75 23.16 0.95
C PHE A 262 -4.68 24.51 1.66
N THR A 263 -4.72 25.61 0.92
CA THR A 263 -4.72 26.96 1.51
C THR A 263 -6.01 27.29 2.24
N GLN A 264 -7.14 26.65 1.90
CA GLN A 264 -8.42 26.86 2.59
C GLN A 264 -8.62 25.95 3.80
N LEU A 265 -8.09 24.73 3.77
CA LEU A 265 -8.36 23.72 4.81
C LEU A 265 -7.33 23.75 5.95
N PHE A 266 -6.09 24.14 5.69
CA PHE A 266 -5.00 23.97 6.63
C PHE A 266 -4.26 25.27 6.93
N ASP A 267 -3.93 25.45 8.21
CA ASP A 267 -3.09 26.55 8.66
C ASP A 267 -1.60 26.19 8.46
N MET A 268 -1.07 26.46 7.25
CA MET A 268 0.32 26.16 6.86
C MET A 268 0.83 27.17 5.85
N ASN A 269 2.12 27.16 5.55
CA ASN A 269 2.69 27.87 4.42
C ASN A 269 2.63 26.97 3.18
N PHE A 270 2.14 27.52 2.06
CA PHE A 270 2.05 26.79 0.79
C PHE A 270 2.86 27.50 -0.28
N ILE A 271 3.76 26.77 -0.94
CA ILE A 271 4.59 27.28 -2.03
C ILE A 271 4.29 26.44 -3.27
N ARG A 272 3.69 27.05 -4.30
CA ARG A 272 3.56 26.44 -5.63
C ARG A 272 4.69 26.93 -6.51
N VAL A 273 5.46 26.00 -7.06
CA VAL A 273 6.55 26.27 -7.99
C VAL A 273 6.11 25.91 -9.39
N ASN A 274 5.71 26.89 -10.19
CA ASN A 274 5.36 26.68 -11.59
C ASN A 274 6.64 26.56 -12.42
N CYS A 275 6.93 25.39 -12.93
CA CYS A 275 8.17 25.07 -13.66
C CYS A 275 7.93 24.27 -14.95
N ALA A 276 6.71 24.34 -15.53
CA ALA A 276 6.33 23.62 -16.74
C ALA A 276 7.33 23.85 -17.89
N ASP A 277 7.78 25.07 -18.12
CA ASP A 277 8.73 25.37 -19.19
C ASP A 277 10.09 24.68 -19.02
N ARG A 278 10.56 24.51 -17.78
CA ARG A 278 11.80 23.79 -17.45
C ARG A 278 11.68 22.32 -17.85
N PHE A 279 10.59 21.66 -17.46
CA PHE A 279 10.33 20.27 -17.81
C PHE A 279 10.13 20.07 -19.31
N MET A 280 9.38 20.96 -19.97
CA MET A 280 9.19 20.90 -21.42
C MET A 280 10.50 21.02 -22.17
N LYS A 281 11.41 21.89 -21.72
CA LYS A 281 12.74 22.07 -22.31
C LYS A 281 13.60 20.79 -22.11
N ALA A 282 13.59 20.20 -20.94
CA ALA A 282 14.35 18.98 -20.64
C ALA A 282 13.84 17.75 -21.41
N LEU A 283 12.51 17.66 -21.65
CA LEU A 283 11.86 16.53 -22.35
C LEU A 283 11.84 16.69 -23.88
N LYS A 284 12.34 17.78 -24.42
CA LYS A 284 12.29 18.02 -25.86
C LYS A 284 13.07 16.95 -26.64
N GLY A 285 12.38 16.27 -27.56
CA GLY A 285 12.95 15.20 -28.40
C GLY A 285 13.09 13.85 -27.69
N VAL A 286 12.72 13.74 -26.41
CA VAL A 286 12.81 12.49 -25.64
C VAL A 286 11.58 11.64 -25.93
N THR A 287 11.82 10.38 -26.33
CA THR A 287 10.78 9.42 -26.70
C THR A 287 10.85 8.12 -25.91
N ASP A 288 11.98 7.80 -25.30
CA ASP A 288 12.16 6.60 -24.49
C ASP A 288 11.47 6.74 -23.12
N PRO A 289 10.65 5.79 -22.69
CA PRO A 289 9.89 5.86 -21.44
C PRO A 289 10.76 5.99 -20.18
N GLU A 290 11.85 5.23 -20.12
CA GLU A 290 12.73 5.24 -18.95
C GLU A 290 13.54 6.53 -18.88
N GLU A 291 13.95 7.07 -20.03
CA GLU A 291 14.61 8.38 -20.09
C GLU A 291 13.66 9.51 -19.67
N LYS A 292 12.38 9.49 -20.10
CA LYS A 292 11.35 10.41 -19.62
C LYS A 292 11.22 10.37 -18.10
N ARG A 293 11.05 9.16 -17.52
CA ARG A 293 10.93 8.96 -16.06
C ARG A 293 12.13 9.53 -15.31
N LYS A 294 13.34 9.26 -15.81
CA LYS A 294 14.58 9.71 -15.21
C LYS A 294 14.70 11.24 -15.25
N ILE A 295 14.42 11.86 -16.40
CA ILE A 295 14.47 13.32 -16.56
C ILE A 295 13.45 13.99 -15.64
N ILE A 296 12.19 13.53 -15.67
CA ILE A 296 11.12 14.10 -14.85
C ILE A 296 11.47 13.97 -13.36
N GLY A 297 11.95 12.81 -12.92
CA GLY A 297 12.37 12.61 -11.54
C GLY A 297 13.53 13.52 -11.13
N THR A 298 14.57 13.62 -11.96
CA THR A 298 15.74 14.48 -11.68
C THR A 298 15.35 15.96 -11.60
N GLU A 299 14.62 16.46 -12.60
CA GLU A 299 14.16 17.86 -12.62
C GLU A 299 13.26 18.19 -11.43
N PHE A 300 12.37 17.24 -11.05
CA PHE A 300 11.50 17.41 -9.88
C PHE A 300 12.32 17.63 -8.61
N PHE A 301 13.32 16.78 -8.38
CA PHE A 301 14.18 16.90 -7.21
C PHE A 301 15.01 18.16 -7.23
N GLU A 302 15.58 18.55 -8.38
CA GLU A 302 16.34 19.79 -8.49
C GLU A 302 15.49 21.03 -8.18
N VAL A 303 14.30 21.14 -8.77
CA VAL A 303 13.37 22.25 -8.50
C VAL A 303 12.99 22.30 -7.04
N PHE A 304 12.67 21.14 -6.46
CA PHE A 304 12.32 21.04 -5.05
C PHE A 304 13.47 21.49 -4.13
N TRP A 305 14.69 21.01 -4.39
CA TRP A 305 15.86 21.38 -3.60
C TRP A 305 16.25 22.83 -3.77
N ASP A 306 16.19 23.38 -4.96
CA ASP A 306 16.45 24.81 -5.21
C ASP A 306 15.49 25.70 -4.39
N THR A 307 14.20 25.33 -4.35
CA THR A 307 13.18 26.04 -3.58
C THR A 307 13.46 25.99 -2.07
N ILE A 308 13.92 24.84 -1.56
CA ILE A 308 14.20 24.68 -0.13
C ILE A 308 15.50 25.37 0.29
N ARG A 309 16.52 25.41 -0.60
CA ARG A 309 17.79 26.08 -0.29
C ARG A 309 17.60 27.55 0.07
N GLU A 310 16.58 28.19 -0.47
CA GLU A 310 16.23 29.58 -0.13
C GLU A 310 15.64 29.71 1.28
N GLN A 311 15.09 28.62 1.84
CA GLN A 311 14.41 28.58 3.14
C GLN A 311 15.29 28.04 4.26
N ARG A 312 16.49 28.50 4.42
CA ARG A 312 17.63 28.01 5.21
C ARG A 312 17.45 27.75 6.71
N ASP A 313 16.24 27.66 7.24
CA ASP A 313 16.05 27.28 8.65
C ASP A 313 16.14 25.77 8.80
N LYS A 314 17.07 25.36 9.67
CA LYS A 314 17.37 23.97 10.03
C LYS A 314 16.17 23.32 10.73
N GLY A 315 15.22 22.86 9.95
CA GLY A 315 14.03 22.16 10.43
C GLY A 315 14.03 20.69 10.05
N PHE A 316 12.88 20.05 10.20
CA PHE A 316 12.64 18.68 9.80
C PHE A 316 12.21 18.59 8.34
N PHE A 317 12.58 17.51 7.68
CA PHE A 317 12.02 17.10 6.41
C PHE A 317 10.94 16.05 6.63
N ALA A 318 9.75 16.23 6.05
CA ALA A 318 8.65 15.29 6.18
C ALA A 318 8.36 14.56 4.88
N GLN A 319 8.01 13.28 4.98
CA GLN A 319 7.68 12.40 3.87
C GLN A 319 6.35 11.70 4.12
N GLY A 320 5.61 11.40 3.04
CA GLY A 320 4.36 10.65 3.08
C GLY A 320 4.56 9.13 2.99
N THR A 321 5.66 8.59 3.53
CA THR A 321 5.96 7.15 3.58
C THR A 321 4.89 6.43 4.39
N ILE A 322 4.34 5.33 3.86
CA ILE A 322 3.33 4.50 4.52
C ILE A 322 3.92 3.18 5.01
N TYR A 323 3.17 2.42 5.80
CA TYR A 323 3.66 1.22 6.48
C TYR A 323 4.30 0.17 5.55
N PRO A 324 3.73 -0.20 4.39
CA PRO A 324 4.39 -1.11 3.46
C PRO A 324 5.76 -0.62 2.98
N ASP A 325 5.87 0.68 2.65
CA ASP A 325 7.13 1.29 2.21
C ASP A 325 8.21 1.20 3.31
N CYS A 326 7.80 1.39 4.59
CA CYS A 326 8.68 1.32 5.74
C CYS A 326 9.21 -0.10 5.98
N ILE A 327 8.36 -1.12 5.78
CA ILE A 327 8.76 -2.54 5.94
C ILE A 327 9.73 -2.93 4.83
N GLU A 328 9.40 -2.61 3.56
CA GLU A 328 10.22 -2.96 2.40
C GLU A 328 11.59 -2.26 2.41
N SER A 329 11.65 -1.07 3.01
CA SER A 329 12.89 -0.30 3.14
C SER A 329 13.82 -0.80 4.25
N GLY A 330 13.35 -1.71 5.12
CA GLY A 330 14.07 -2.23 6.28
C GLY A 330 14.19 -1.19 7.40
N LYS A 331 13.46 -1.36 8.50
CA LYS A 331 13.81 -0.72 9.78
C LYS A 331 15.00 -1.50 10.38
N GLY A 332 16.22 -1.25 9.89
CA GLY A 332 17.42 -1.90 10.41
C GLY A 332 18.65 -1.41 9.66
N ASP A 333 19.75 -1.25 10.37
CA ASP A 333 21.10 -0.82 9.95
C ASP A 333 21.75 -1.73 8.88
N ALA A 334 21.04 -2.12 7.84
CA ALA A 334 21.60 -2.86 6.72
C ALA A 334 21.39 -2.06 5.44
N ASP A 335 22.51 -1.68 4.83
CA ASP A 335 22.62 -1.12 3.49
C ASP A 335 21.84 -1.94 2.46
N VAL A 336 20.58 -1.64 2.28
CA VAL A 336 19.83 -2.08 1.10
C VAL A 336 19.54 -0.86 0.27
N ILE A 337 20.39 -0.64 -0.71
CA ILE A 337 20.14 0.25 -1.85
C ILE A 337 18.96 -0.33 -2.62
N LYS A 338 17.73 0.01 -2.20
CA LYS A 338 16.56 -0.08 -3.06
C LYS A 338 16.10 1.34 -3.35
N THR A 339 16.15 1.70 -4.61
CA THR A 339 15.60 2.91 -5.20
C THR A 339 14.08 2.87 -5.08
N HIS A 340 13.54 3.07 -3.86
CA HIS A 340 12.13 3.34 -3.69
C HIS A 340 11.88 4.83 -3.89
N HIS A 341 10.87 5.14 -4.67
CA HIS A 341 10.46 6.50 -5.08
C HIS A 341 10.19 7.47 -3.92
N ASN A 342 10.19 7.02 -2.67
CA ASN A 342 9.90 7.80 -1.47
C ASN A 342 11.10 8.08 -0.55
N ARG A 343 12.30 7.56 -0.81
CA ARG A 343 13.51 7.99 -0.10
C ARG A 343 14.23 9.06 -0.91
N VAL A 344 14.00 10.30 -0.54
CA VAL A 344 14.71 11.45 -1.11
C VAL A 344 16.14 11.45 -0.61
N ASN A 345 17.10 11.19 -1.51
CA ASN A 345 18.51 11.47 -1.22
C ASN A 345 18.69 12.96 -1.00
N THR A 346 18.85 13.38 0.24
CA THR A 346 19.15 14.77 0.56
C THR A 346 20.51 15.13 -0.03
N PRO A 347 20.63 16.21 -0.83
CA PRO A 347 21.93 16.69 -1.25
C PRO A 347 22.80 17.00 -0.03
N GLY A 348 24.10 16.68 -0.08
CA GLY A 348 25.01 16.81 1.06
C GLY A 348 25.17 18.25 1.59
N ASP A 349 24.66 19.25 0.88
CA ASP A 349 24.64 20.68 1.24
C ASP A 349 23.38 21.08 2.03
N VAL A 350 22.34 20.21 2.10
CA VAL A 350 21.10 20.47 2.83
C VAL A 350 21.06 19.57 4.08
N GLN A 351 21.22 20.15 5.26
CA GLN A 351 21.16 19.44 6.53
C GLN A 351 19.84 19.72 7.23
N PHE A 352 19.06 18.65 7.50
CA PHE A 352 17.86 18.69 8.33
C PHE A 352 18.16 18.19 9.75
N ALA A 353 17.34 18.64 10.70
CA ALA A 353 17.38 18.12 12.08
C ALA A 353 16.96 16.62 12.16
N GLY A 354 16.17 16.17 11.19
CA GLY A 354 15.73 14.79 11.06
C GLY A 354 14.67 14.63 9.97
N ILE A 355 14.26 13.39 9.76
CA ILE A 355 13.18 13.03 8.83
C ILE A 355 11.94 12.66 9.67
N LEU A 356 10.77 13.14 9.26
CA LEU A 356 9.47 12.81 9.85
C LEU A 356 8.64 11.99 8.85
N GLU A 357 8.15 10.86 9.29
CA GLU A 357 7.29 9.96 8.51
C GLU A 357 5.97 9.73 9.25
N PRO A 358 5.04 10.69 9.21
CA PRO A 358 3.83 10.66 10.05
C PRO A 358 2.92 9.46 9.79
N LEU A 359 3.04 8.82 8.62
CA LEU A 359 2.16 7.75 8.14
C LEU A 359 2.82 6.37 8.14
N CYS A 360 4.06 6.24 8.64
CA CYS A 360 4.79 4.96 8.59
C CYS A 360 4.16 3.82 9.40
N ASP A 361 3.17 4.14 10.23
CA ASP A 361 2.39 3.16 10.99
C ASP A 361 1.08 2.76 10.31
N LEU A 362 0.73 3.33 9.14
CA LEU A 362 -0.57 3.17 8.50
C LEU A 362 -0.50 2.41 7.17
N PHE A 363 -1.44 1.50 6.97
CA PHE A 363 -1.75 0.97 5.64
C PHE A 363 -2.52 2.01 4.81
N LYS A 364 -2.59 1.81 3.49
CA LYS A 364 -3.19 2.76 2.54
C LYS A 364 -4.66 3.09 2.83
N ASP A 365 -5.44 2.10 3.23
CA ASP A 365 -6.84 2.26 3.62
C ASP A 365 -6.99 3.03 4.94
N GLU A 366 -6.09 2.80 5.92
CA GLU A 366 -6.02 3.58 7.16
C GLU A 366 -5.63 5.05 6.89
N VAL A 367 -4.67 5.29 5.98
CA VAL A 367 -4.32 6.65 5.53
C VAL A 367 -5.54 7.39 4.97
N ARG A 368 -6.34 6.71 4.14
CA ARG A 368 -7.59 7.30 3.62
C ARG A 368 -8.58 7.61 4.75
N ALA A 369 -8.76 6.69 5.70
CA ALA A 369 -9.64 6.92 6.85
C ALA A 369 -9.17 8.11 7.70
N VAL A 370 -7.85 8.24 7.94
CA VAL A 370 -7.26 9.44 8.58
C VAL A 370 -7.55 10.69 7.77
N GLY A 371 -7.40 10.64 6.44
CA GLY A 371 -7.67 11.77 5.55
C GLY A 371 -9.12 12.27 5.66
N GLU A 372 -10.10 11.36 5.68
CA GLU A 372 -11.52 11.72 5.87
C GLU A 372 -11.76 12.38 7.24
N LYS A 373 -11.17 11.84 8.31
CA LYS A 373 -11.27 12.40 9.67
C LYS A 373 -10.59 13.76 9.82
N LEU A 374 -9.55 14.02 9.05
CA LEU A 374 -8.89 15.32 8.98
C LEU A 374 -9.71 16.36 8.19
N GLY A 375 -10.80 15.95 7.52
CA GLY A 375 -11.65 16.82 6.73
C GLY A 375 -11.13 17.07 5.30
N ILE A 376 -10.18 16.26 4.83
CA ILE A 376 -9.71 16.31 3.44
C ILE A 376 -10.87 15.88 2.52
N PRO A 377 -11.16 16.62 1.42
CA PRO A 377 -12.25 16.26 0.52
C PRO A 377 -12.13 14.83 0.00
N LYS A 378 -13.27 14.11 -0.05
CA LYS A 378 -13.29 12.72 -0.52
C LYS A 378 -12.69 12.55 -1.91
N ALA A 379 -12.86 13.53 -2.80
CA ALA A 379 -12.26 13.53 -4.13
C ALA A 379 -10.72 13.47 -4.12
N LEU A 380 -10.07 13.97 -3.06
CA LEU A 380 -8.62 13.86 -2.89
C LEU A 380 -8.23 12.57 -2.16
N VAL A 381 -8.97 12.19 -1.11
CA VAL A 381 -8.69 10.99 -0.31
C VAL A 381 -8.86 9.70 -1.13
N TRP A 382 -9.91 9.63 -1.96
CA TRP A 382 -10.23 8.46 -2.79
C TRP A 382 -9.73 8.59 -4.22
N ARG A 383 -8.88 9.57 -4.46
CA ARG A 383 -8.27 9.77 -5.75
C ARG A 383 -7.54 8.52 -6.22
N GLN A 384 -7.77 8.17 -7.49
CA GLN A 384 -7.07 7.06 -8.12
C GLN A 384 -5.57 7.36 -8.24
N PRO A 385 -4.71 6.33 -8.20
CA PRO A 385 -3.28 6.49 -8.38
C PRO A 385 -2.95 7.35 -9.61
N PHE A 386 -1.97 8.23 -9.45
CA PHE A 386 -1.43 9.02 -10.54
C PHE A 386 0.10 8.88 -10.49
N PRO A 387 0.74 8.50 -11.59
CA PRO A 387 2.17 8.23 -11.58
C PRO A 387 2.97 9.52 -11.31
N GLY A 388 4.14 9.38 -10.67
CA GLY A 388 5.04 10.52 -10.41
C GLY A 388 5.37 11.34 -11.66
N PRO A 389 5.66 10.71 -12.83
CA PRO A 389 5.87 11.44 -14.09
C PRO A 389 4.62 12.10 -14.68
N GLY A 390 3.47 11.96 -14.03
CA GLY A 390 2.21 12.56 -14.49
C GLY A 390 1.76 12.04 -15.85
N LEU A 391 1.21 12.92 -16.67
CA LEU A 391 0.79 12.63 -18.04
C LEU A 391 1.96 12.26 -18.97
N GLY A 392 3.21 12.49 -18.55
CA GLY A 392 4.40 12.19 -19.34
C GLY A 392 4.51 10.72 -19.78
N VAL A 393 4.02 9.77 -18.96
CA VAL A 393 3.99 8.33 -19.28
C VAL A 393 2.66 7.88 -19.92
N ARG A 394 1.79 8.83 -20.25
CA ARG A 394 0.52 8.60 -20.97
C ARG A 394 0.53 9.24 -22.36
N ILE A 395 1.62 9.88 -22.72
CA ILE A 395 1.88 10.40 -24.07
C ILE A 395 2.99 9.54 -24.68
N ILE A 396 2.65 8.67 -25.60
CA ILE A 396 3.63 7.80 -26.25
C ILE A 396 4.50 8.63 -27.22
N GLY A 397 5.81 8.46 -27.13
CA GLY A 397 6.77 9.24 -27.89
C GLY A 397 7.03 10.65 -27.32
N GLU A 398 7.39 11.63 -28.15
CA GLU A 398 7.75 12.97 -27.71
C GLU A 398 6.56 13.70 -27.05
N ILE A 399 6.85 14.36 -25.92
CA ILE A 399 5.90 15.18 -25.17
C ILE A 399 5.94 16.60 -25.74
N THR A 400 4.78 17.17 -26.10
CA THR A 400 4.63 18.57 -26.53
C THR A 400 3.50 19.23 -25.77
N ALA A 401 3.52 20.56 -25.68
CA ALA A 401 2.46 21.33 -25.01
C ALA A 401 1.08 21.06 -25.62
N GLU A 402 1.01 20.89 -26.95
CA GLU A 402 -0.24 20.52 -27.66
C GLU A 402 -0.75 19.15 -27.20
N LYS A 403 0.11 18.12 -27.20
CA LYS A 403 -0.27 16.76 -26.78
C LYS A 403 -0.70 16.70 -25.33
N ILE A 404 -0.06 17.48 -24.44
CA ILE A 404 -0.48 17.61 -23.04
C ILE A 404 -1.90 18.17 -22.97
N ALA A 405 -2.18 19.28 -23.67
CA ALA A 405 -3.51 19.90 -23.65
C ALA A 405 -4.58 18.96 -24.19
N VAL A 406 -4.32 18.27 -25.32
CA VAL A 406 -5.22 17.28 -25.89
C VAL A 406 -5.53 16.14 -24.91
N LEU A 407 -4.48 15.60 -24.25
CA LEU A 407 -4.66 14.51 -23.30
C LEU A 407 -5.35 14.98 -22.02
N GLN A 408 -5.06 16.19 -21.53
CA GLN A 408 -5.75 16.79 -20.39
C GLN A 408 -7.25 16.92 -20.61
N ASP A 409 -7.66 17.38 -21.81
CA ASP A 409 -9.06 17.54 -22.16
C ASP A 409 -9.76 16.19 -22.27
N ALA A 410 -9.15 15.22 -22.94
CA ALA A 410 -9.71 13.87 -23.09
C ALA A 410 -9.84 13.14 -21.73
N ASP A 411 -8.80 13.20 -20.89
CA ASP A 411 -8.82 12.58 -19.56
C ASP A 411 -9.83 13.24 -18.62
N TRP A 412 -10.02 14.56 -18.74
CA TRP A 412 -11.04 15.28 -17.99
C TRP A 412 -12.44 14.82 -18.37
N VAL A 413 -12.75 14.70 -19.67
CA VAL A 413 -14.05 14.20 -20.16
C VAL A 413 -14.33 12.77 -19.69
N LEU A 414 -13.32 11.89 -19.82
CA LEU A 414 -13.42 10.52 -19.32
C LEU A 414 -13.77 10.49 -17.84
N ARG A 415 -13.02 11.22 -17.02
CA ARG A 415 -13.20 11.25 -15.57
C ARG A 415 -14.56 11.81 -15.16
N ASP A 416 -15.00 12.88 -15.80
CA ASP A 416 -16.33 13.48 -15.57
C ASP A 416 -17.46 12.49 -15.88
N GLU A 417 -17.35 11.76 -17.00
CA GLU A 417 -18.37 10.77 -17.37
C GLU A 417 -18.38 9.54 -16.45
N MET A 418 -17.19 9.06 -16.07
CA MET A 418 -17.07 7.95 -15.11
C MET A 418 -17.61 8.32 -13.74
N ALA A 419 -17.38 9.54 -13.27
CA ALA A 419 -17.90 10.05 -12.00
C ALA A 419 -19.44 10.12 -12.01
N LYS A 420 -20.04 10.66 -13.08
CA LYS A 420 -21.50 10.72 -13.25
C LYS A 420 -22.17 9.36 -13.20
N ASN A 421 -21.48 8.33 -13.65
CA ASN A 421 -21.98 6.96 -13.68
C ASN A 421 -21.54 6.11 -12.48
N GLY A 422 -20.85 6.68 -11.49
CA GLY A 422 -20.46 6.01 -10.23
C GLY A 422 -19.24 5.11 -10.30
N TYR A 423 -18.53 5.04 -11.43
CA TYR A 423 -17.39 4.15 -11.64
C TYR A 423 -16.08 4.58 -10.93
N GLU A 424 -16.01 5.79 -10.39
CA GLU A 424 -14.82 6.25 -9.66
C GLU A 424 -14.43 5.36 -8.48
N LYS A 425 -15.41 4.69 -7.86
CA LYS A 425 -15.22 3.82 -6.70
C LYS A 425 -15.11 2.34 -7.05
N GLU A 426 -15.65 1.95 -8.20
CA GLU A 426 -15.72 0.55 -8.62
C GLU A 426 -14.44 0.11 -9.35
N LEU A 427 -13.77 1.07 -10.01
CA LEU A 427 -12.57 0.78 -10.79
C LEU A 427 -11.30 1.17 -10.02
N ALA A 428 -10.30 0.31 -10.09
CA ALA A 428 -9.03 0.57 -9.45
C ALA A 428 -8.29 1.75 -10.10
N GLN A 429 -8.31 1.81 -11.44
CA GLN A 429 -7.73 2.92 -12.19
C GLN A 429 -8.36 3.01 -13.58
N PHE A 430 -8.55 4.24 -14.08
CA PHE A 430 -8.92 4.53 -15.46
C PHE A 430 -8.33 5.87 -15.93
N PHE A 431 -7.96 5.96 -17.18
CA PHE A 431 -7.31 7.14 -17.76
C PHE A 431 -7.29 7.08 -19.28
N CYS A 432 -6.99 8.24 -19.88
CA CYS A 432 -6.70 8.35 -21.29
C CYS A 432 -5.19 8.25 -21.56
N VAL A 433 -4.85 7.64 -22.69
CA VAL A 433 -3.50 7.58 -23.26
C VAL A 433 -3.54 8.22 -24.65
N LEU A 434 -2.52 9.00 -24.99
CA LEU A 434 -2.33 9.56 -26.32
C LEU A 434 -1.20 8.79 -27.05
N PRO A 435 -1.53 7.77 -27.83
CA PRO A 435 -0.56 7.11 -28.69
C PRO A 435 -0.08 8.05 -29.79
N ASN A 436 1.15 7.86 -30.23
CA ASN A 436 1.70 8.68 -31.32
C ASN A 436 1.18 8.20 -32.69
N VAL A 437 -0.15 8.21 -32.84
CA VAL A 437 -0.87 7.74 -34.02
C VAL A 437 -1.91 8.80 -34.45
N SER A 438 -1.83 9.23 -35.70
CA SER A 438 -2.86 10.04 -36.32
C SER A 438 -3.70 9.19 -37.27
N THR A 439 -5.00 9.44 -37.28
CA THR A 439 -5.98 8.69 -38.06
C THR A 439 -6.81 9.60 -38.95
N VAL A 440 -7.31 9.03 -40.04
CA VAL A 440 -8.24 9.73 -40.93
C VAL A 440 -9.62 9.78 -40.31
N GLY A 441 -10.22 10.94 -40.27
CA GLY A 441 -11.62 11.17 -39.87
C GLY A 441 -12.38 11.98 -40.90
N VAL A 442 -13.68 12.08 -40.72
CA VAL A 442 -14.57 12.98 -41.47
C VAL A 442 -15.36 13.79 -40.45
N MET A 443 -15.17 15.09 -40.41
CA MET A 443 -15.86 15.99 -39.51
C MET A 443 -16.43 17.18 -40.34
N GLY A 444 -17.77 17.33 -40.33
CA GLY A 444 -18.45 18.39 -41.06
C GLY A 444 -18.07 18.44 -42.55
N ASP A 445 -18.20 17.31 -43.26
CA ASP A 445 -17.92 17.15 -44.69
C ASP A 445 -16.44 17.35 -45.11
N HIS A 446 -15.57 17.57 -44.12
CA HIS A 446 -14.10 17.68 -44.35
C HIS A 446 -13.36 16.47 -43.83
N ARG A 447 -12.34 16.06 -44.57
CA ARG A 447 -11.40 15.02 -44.14
C ARG A 447 -10.46 15.62 -43.12
N THR A 448 -10.37 14.98 -41.96
CA THR A 448 -9.41 15.34 -40.89
C THR A 448 -8.32 14.28 -40.76
N TYR A 449 -7.19 14.69 -40.13
CA TYR A 449 -6.08 13.82 -39.82
C TYR A 449 -5.57 14.16 -38.42
N ASP A 450 -6.22 13.58 -37.43
CA ASP A 450 -6.10 13.95 -36.03
C ASP A 450 -5.68 12.77 -35.15
N HIS A 451 -5.48 13.02 -33.86
CA HIS A 451 -5.02 12.05 -32.88
C HIS A 451 -6.09 10.96 -32.58
N LEU A 452 -5.57 9.81 -32.20
CA LEU A 452 -6.32 8.73 -31.57
C LEU A 452 -6.11 8.81 -30.05
N ILE A 453 -7.17 8.64 -29.26
CA ILE A 453 -7.12 8.45 -27.80
C ILE A 453 -7.42 6.99 -27.48
N ALA A 454 -6.60 6.38 -26.65
CA ALA A 454 -6.87 5.08 -26.05
C ALA A 454 -7.37 5.27 -24.62
N ILE A 455 -8.44 4.57 -24.25
CA ILE A 455 -8.95 4.49 -22.89
C ILE A 455 -8.40 3.21 -22.26
N ARG A 456 -7.76 3.34 -21.10
CA ARG A 456 -7.35 2.22 -20.24
C ARG A 456 -8.17 2.28 -18.96
N ALA A 457 -8.85 1.17 -18.62
CA ALA A 457 -9.54 1.03 -17.34
C ALA A 457 -9.34 -0.40 -16.81
N VAL A 458 -9.02 -0.53 -15.53
CA VAL A 458 -8.68 -1.80 -14.92
C VAL A 458 -9.35 -2.01 -13.57
N THR A 459 -9.62 -3.28 -13.28
CA THR A 459 -10.00 -3.81 -11.97
C THR A 459 -8.85 -4.64 -11.42
N THR A 460 -8.50 -4.45 -10.16
CA THR A 460 -7.42 -5.18 -9.48
C THR A 460 -7.55 -4.98 -7.97
N ASP A 461 -7.04 -5.94 -7.21
CA ASP A 461 -6.96 -5.85 -5.73
C ASP A 461 -5.57 -5.41 -5.26
N ASP A 462 -4.51 -5.76 -6.00
CA ASP A 462 -3.12 -5.65 -5.55
C ASP A 462 -2.16 -4.99 -6.57
N PHE A 463 -2.63 -4.66 -7.76
CA PHE A 463 -1.85 -4.18 -8.91
C PHE A 463 -0.75 -5.14 -9.41
N MET A 464 -0.61 -6.33 -8.83
CA MET A 464 0.27 -7.39 -9.35
C MET A 464 -0.35 -8.00 -10.60
N THR A 465 -1.63 -8.31 -10.53
CA THR A 465 -2.46 -8.73 -11.66
C THR A 465 -3.62 -7.74 -11.84
N ALA A 466 -4.08 -7.56 -13.08
CA ALA A 466 -5.24 -6.71 -13.36
C ALA A 466 -6.02 -7.24 -14.56
N ASP A 467 -7.35 -7.17 -14.47
CA ASP A 467 -8.22 -7.37 -15.62
C ASP A 467 -8.67 -6.00 -16.17
N TRP A 468 -8.99 -5.96 -17.47
CA TRP A 468 -9.62 -4.77 -18.04
C TRP A 468 -11.07 -4.65 -17.54
N ALA A 469 -11.48 -3.44 -17.25
CA ALA A 469 -12.82 -3.17 -16.73
C ALA A 469 -13.89 -3.33 -17.82
N LYS A 470 -14.97 -4.02 -17.51
CA LYS A 470 -16.09 -4.26 -18.46
C LYS A 470 -17.10 -3.13 -18.37
N ILE A 471 -16.67 -1.93 -18.81
CA ILE A 471 -17.54 -0.76 -18.85
C ILE A 471 -18.66 -0.99 -19.88
N PRO A 472 -19.93 -0.69 -19.56
CA PRO A 472 -21.05 -0.79 -20.51
C PRO A 472 -20.80 0.00 -21.79
N PHE A 473 -21.18 -0.56 -22.93
CA PHE A 473 -20.95 0.05 -24.25
C PHE A 473 -21.65 1.39 -24.46
N ASP A 474 -22.78 1.62 -23.82
CA ASP A 474 -23.49 2.91 -23.85
C ASP A 474 -22.67 4.01 -23.14
N ILE A 475 -22.00 3.71 -22.03
CA ILE A 475 -21.10 4.64 -21.35
C ILE A 475 -19.86 4.90 -22.21
N LEU A 476 -19.23 3.84 -22.75
CA LEU A 476 -18.10 3.99 -23.67
C LEU A 476 -18.49 4.83 -24.90
N SER A 477 -19.71 4.66 -25.43
CA SER A 477 -20.23 5.46 -26.53
C SER A 477 -20.40 6.94 -26.14
N GLN A 478 -20.90 7.22 -24.93
CA GLN A 478 -21.04 8.59 -24.41
C GLN A 478 -19.67 9.25 -24.26
N VAL A 479 -18.70 8.55 -23.63
CA VAL A 479 -17.32 9.03 -23.49
C VAL A 479 -16.70 9.33 -24.84
N SER A 480 -16.80 8.40 -25.80
CA SER A 480 -16.27 8.57 -27.14
C SER A 480 -16.87 9.78 -27.86
N ASN A 481 -18.20 9.91 -27.82
CA ASN A 481 -18.91 11.04 -28.42
C ASN A 481 -18.50 12.37 -27.78
N ARG A 482 -18.39 12.43 -26.47
CA ARG A 482 -17.96 13.64 -25.77
C ARG A 482 -16.52 14.00 -26.11
N ILE A 483 -15.58 13.04 -26.06
CA ILE A 483 -14.16 13.30 -26.40
C ILE A 483 -14.04 13.85 -27.82
N THR A 484 -14.71 13.24 -28.81
CA THR A 484 -14.59 13.67 -30.21
C THR A 484 -15.30 14.99 -30.51
N ASN A 485 -16.28 15.41 -29.69
CA ASN A 485 -17.02 16.66 -29.88
C ASN A 485 -16.48 17.82 -29.02
N GLU A 486 -15.97 17.52 -27.82
CA GLU A 486 -15.53 18.56 -26.85
C GLU A 486 -14.02 18.83 -26.92
N CYS A 487 -13.20 17.84 -27.39
CA CYS A 487 -11.75 17.96 -27.44
C CYS A 487 -11.26 18.20 -28.87
N ALA A 488 -10.47 19.23 -29.06
CA ALA A 488 -9.86 19.50 -30.37
C ALA A 488 -8.81 18.45 -30.74
N HIS A 489 -8.59 18.26 -32.04
CA HIS A 489 -7.55 17.38 -32.61
C HIS A 489 -7.71 15.89 -32.25
N ILE A 490 -8.91 15.41 -31.96
CA ILE A 490 -9.20 14.00 -31.72
C ILE A 490 -10.34 13.55 -32.64
N ASN A 491 -10.10 12.51 -33.44
CA ASN A 491 -11.12 11.95 -34.32
C ASN A 491 -11.40 10.47 -34.07
N ARG A 492 -10.74 9.85 -33.09
CA ARG A 492 -10.91 8.41 -32.79
C ARG A 492 -10.65 8.09 -31.33
N VAL A 493 -11.51 7.25 -30.75
CA VAL A 493 -11.35 6.66 -29.42
C VAL A 493 -11.32 5.15 -29.53
N VAL A 494 -10.38 4.49 -28.84
CA VAL A 494 -10.27 3.03 -28.71
C VAL A 494 -10.23 2.62 -27.24
N TYR A 495 -10.58 1.38 -26.95
CA TYR A 495 -10.57 0.83 -25.60
C TYR A 495 -9.57 -0.32 -25.49
N ASP A 496 -8.64 -0.24 -24.52
CA ASP A 496 -7.63 -1.28 -24.28
C ASP A 496 -8.23 -2.39 -23.41
N ILE A 497 -8.37 -3.58 -24.01
CA ILE A 497 -8.96 -4.79 -23.39
C ILE A 497 -7.91 -5.82 -22.99
N THR A 498 -6.68 -5.40 -22.71
CA THR A 498 -5.57 -6.30 -22.38
C THR A 498 -5.42 -6.45 -20.86
N THR A 499 -5.22 -7.67 -20.39
CA THR A 499 -4.97 -8.01 -18.98
C THR A 499 -3.52 -7.70 -18.57
N LYS A 500 -3.26 -7.61 -17.29
CA LYS A 500 -1.91 -7.62 -16.73
C LYS A 500 -1.71 -8.93 -15.94
N PRO A 501 -0.74 -9.81 -16.28
CA PRO A 501 0.04 -9.79 -17.52
C PRO A 501 -0.82 -10.11 -18.76
N PRO A 502 -0.36 -9.93 -20.04
CA PRO A 502 1.00 -9.53 -20.42
C PRO A 502 1.26 -8.01 -20.45
N ALA A 503 0.20 -7.19 -20.51
CA ALA A 503 0.37 -5.73 -20.48
C ALA A 503 0.68 -5.22 -19.05
N THR A 504 1.05 -3.95 -18.96
CA THR A 504 1.12 -3.19 -17.70
C THR A 504 -0.16 -2.38 -17.50
N VAL A 505 -0.31 -1.72 -16.35
CA VAL A 505 -1.44 -0.79 -16.14
C VAL A 505 -1.21 0.49 -16.91
N GLU A 506 -0.10 1.20 -16.66
CA GLU A 506 0.34 2.33 -17.49
C GLU A 506 0.95 1.82 -18.80
N TRP A 507 0.91 2.63 -19.86
CA TRP A 507 1.43 2.22 -21.16
C TRP A 507 2.93 2.48 -21.34
N GLU A 508 3.48 3.45 -20.59
CA GLU A 508 4.93 3.73 -20.49
C GLU A 508 5.42 3.71 -19.05
#